data_8743184d2e68cf3738d6d85faeea6f4e
#
_entry.id   8743184d2e68cf3738d6d85faeea6f4e
#
_cell.length_a   1.000
_cell.length_b   1.000
_cell.length_c   1.000
_cell.angle_alpha   90.00
_cell.angle_beta   90.00
_cell.angle_gamma   90.00
#
_symmetry.space_group_name_H-M   'P 1'
#
loop_
_entity.id
_entity.type
_entity.pdbx_description
1 polymer ?
#
loop_
_entity_poly.entity_id
_entity_poly.type
_entity_poly.pdbx_seq_one_letter_code
_entity_poly.pdbx_strand_id
1 'polypeptide(L)'
;MALTPTTNEANVSPAEAAGESLPPNAAQLQWYVFGLFFIFGGITSLNDVLIPKLKDLYSLNYFEAMLIQFAFFMAYALISMPGAALVKRFGYMRTAVIGLLTMAAGCLLFIPAASSSMYIAFLGALFVLASGVVIVQVVANPLISMLGPKRTTHSRLTFAQAFNSLGTTIFPLVGATLILGSLATIDPATLQGAARDAFLSAESQAIVRTYIGLAVALAVLALLVFLGRDRLKEQPAPTTNFLQSFDLLRQTRFAFGALCIFLYVGAEVAIGSVMVNYLIQPDTLAGTAERAGQLVAFYWGGAMVGRFIGSAILRVVSPGLVLLGVAIGAGLLTTTSALTLGQVSAYTLIAVGLMNSIMFPTIFSLASEDLGRRAADGSGIICVAIVGGAIVPAITGLVADATTLRSALFVPVLCYAIIAAFGIWCWNARRGERGSSARATA
;
A
#
# COMPACT_ATOMS: atom_id res chain seq x y z
N MET A 1 -47.87 43.76 -14.63
CA MET A 1 -47.67 42.81 -13.53
C MET A 1 -46.96 41.60 -14.08
N ALA A 2 -45.62 41.63 -14.09
CA ALA A 2 -44.76 40.58 -14.64
C ALA A 2 -44.24 39.72 -13.49
N LEU A 3 -44.61 38.44 -13.50
CA LEU A 3 -44.10 37.43 -12.57
C LEU A 3 -42.73 36.99 -13.07
N THR A 4 -41.69 37.30 -12.31
CA THR A 4 -40.33 36.70 -12.43
C THR A 4 -40.36 35.27 -11.98
N PRO A 5 -39.73 34.30 -12.71
CA PRO A 5 -39.60 32.94 -12.22
C PRO A 5 -38.55 32.91 -11.12
N THR A 6 -38.94 32.42 -9.94
CA THR A 6 -38.04 32.06 -8.85
C THR A 6 -37.20 30.88 -9.30
N THR A 7 -35.91 31.13 -9.57
CA THR A 7 -34.89 30.12 -9.75
C THR A 7 -34.75 29.33 -8.42
N ASN A 8 -34.80 28.04 -8.56
CA ASN A 8 -34.71 27.04 -7.50
C ASN A 8 -33.28 27.01 -6.92
N GLU A 9 -32.97 27.87 -5.94
CA GLU A 9 -31.67 27.96 -5.26
C GLU A 9 -31.38 26.82 -4.24
N ALA A 10 -32.29 25.83 -4.15
CA ALA A 10 -32.31 24.90 -3.01
C ALA A 10 -31.47 23.63 -3.18
N ASN A 11 -30.65 23.46 -4.26
CA ASN A 11 -29.88 22.21 -4.46
C ASN A 11 -28.53 22.37 -5.12
N VAL A 12 -27.83 23.49 -4.90
CA VAL A 12 -26.43 23.60 -5.34
C VAL A 12 -25.56 22.86 -4.33
N SER A 13 -24.88 21.80 -4.79
CA SER A 13 -23.94 21.07 -3.93
C SER A 13 -22.81 21.98 -3.44
N PRO A 14 -22.25 21.77 -2.23
CA PRO A 14 -21.13 22.58 -1.73
C PRO A 14 -19.91 22.65 -2.67
N ALA A 15 -19.78 21.70 -3.61
CA ALA A 15 -18.74 21.65 -4.62
C ALA A 15 -19.01 22.60 -5.81
N GLU A 16 -20.28 22.73 -6.21
CA GLU A 16 -20.69 23.67 -7.27
C GLU A 16 -20.62 25.13 -6.78
N ALA A 17 -20.89 25.35 -5.49
CA ALA A 17 -20.71 26.65 -4.85
C ALA A 17 -19.23 27.09 -4.79
N ALA A 18 -18.27 26.18 -4.85
CA ALA A 18 -16.84 26.43 -4.88
C ALA A 18 -16.24 26.56 -6.28
N GLY A 19 -17.08 26.48 -7.36
CA GLY A 19 -16.62 26.55 -8.76
C GLY A 19 -15.80 25.33 -9.23
N GLU A 20 -15.77 24.23 -8.47
CA GLU A 20 -15.11 22.97 -8.84
C GLU A 20 -16.08 22.10 -9.65
N SER A 21 -15.89 22.06 -10.98
CA SER A 21 -16.63 21.11 -11.83
C SER A 21 -16.15 19.69 -11.57
N LEU A 22 -16.96 18.90 -10.88
CA LEU A 22 -16.69 17.46 -10.68
C LEU A 22 -16.93 16.71 -12.00
N PRO A 23 -16.16 15.63 -12.26
CA PRO A 23 -16.46 14.75 -13.38
C PRO A 23 -17.89 14.22 -13.29
N PRO A 24 -18.66 14.22 -14.39
CA PRO A 24 -19.96 13.54 -14.40
C PRO A 24 -19.74 12.08 -14.01
N ASN A 25 -20.59 11.54 -13.12
CA ASN A 25 -20.49 10.19 -12.57
C ASN A 25 -19.32 9.92 -11.58
N ALA A 26 -18.75 10.95 -10.95
CA ALA A 26 -17.67 10.80 -9.98
C ALA A 26 -17.96 9.74 -8.89
N ALA A 27 -19.18 9.69 -8.37
CA ALA A 27 -19.60 8.71 -7.37
C ALA A 27 -19.52 7.26 -7.89
N GLN A 28 -19.93 7.00 -9.13
CA GLN A 28 -19.81 5.66 -9.73
C GLN A 28 -18.35 5.27 -9.96
N LEU A 29 -17.53 6.21 -10.42
CA LEU A 29 -16.11 5.98 -10.64
C LEU A 29 -15.36 5.69 -9.34
N GLN A 30 -15.74 6.28 -8.21
CA GLN A 30 -15.18 5.96 -6.89
C GLN A 30 -15.32 4.47 -6.55
N TRP A 31 -16.47 3.84 -6.86
CA TRP A 31 -16.65 2.40 -6.60
C TRP A 31 -15.69 1.52 -7.39
N TYR A 32 -15.41 1.86 -8.66
CA TYR A 32 -14.37 1.15 -9.42
C TYR A 32 -13.00 1.29 -8.76
N VAL A 33 -12.68 2.50 -8.28
CA VAL A 33 -11.39 2.75 -7.62
C VAL A 33 -11.31 2.02 -6.28
N PHE A 34 -12.38 1.98 -5.49
CA PHE A 34 -12.42 1.18 -4.24
C PHE A 34 -12.20 -0.31 -4.54
N GLY A 35 -12.79 -0.84 -5.62
CA GLY A 35 -12.51 -2.19 -6.11
C GLY A 35 -11.04 -2.40 -6.47
N LEU A 36 -10.38 -1.42 -7.11
CA LEU A 36 -8.95 -1.48 -7.39
C LEU A 36 -8.13 -1.54 -6.09
N PHE A 37 -8.44 -0.69 -5.10
CA PHE A 37 -7.77 -0.70 -3.79
C PHE A 37 -7.93 -2.05 -3.08
N PHE A 38 -9.14 -2.60 -3.07
CA PHE A 38 -9.44 -3.88 -2.46
C PHE A 38 -8.62 -5.02 -3.11
N ILE A 39 -8.61 -5.09 -4.44
CA ILE A 39 -7.93 -6.13 -5.19
C ILE A 39 -6.42 -6.04 -5.04
N PHE A 40 -5.81 -4.85 -5.25
CA PHE A 40 -4.35 -4.79 -5.15
C PHE A 40 -3.87 -5.00 -3.72
N GLY A 41 -4.62 -4.54 -2.71
CA GLY A 41 -4.31 -4.84 -1.31
C GLY A 41 -4.37 -6.34 -1.02
N GLY A 42 -5.44 -7.00 -1.46
CA GLY A 42 -5.59 -8.44 -1.29
C GLY A 42 -4.48 -9.24 -1.94
N ILE A 43 -4.12 -8.91 -3.18
CA ILE A 43 -3.03 -9.61 -3.90
C ILE A 43 -1.68 -9.37 -3.24
N THR A 44 -1.40 -8.15 -2.78
CA THR A 44 -0.15 -7.85 -2.07
C THR A 44 0.00 -8.73 -0.83
N SER A 45 -1.06 -8.93 -0.06
CA SER A 45 -1.03 -9.71 1.16
C SER A 45 -0.99 -11.24 0.95
N LEU A 46 -1.33 -11.73 -0.26
CA LEU A 46 -1.17 -13.15 -0.58
C LEU A 46 0.29 -13.61 -0.58
N ASN A 47 1.25 -12.68 -0.75
CA ASN A 47 2.68 -13.00 -0.62
C ASN A 47 3.01 -13.57 0.76
N ASP A 48 2.39 -13.04 1.82
CA ASP A 48 2.62 -13.49 3.18
C ASP A 48 2.20 -14.96 3.39
N VAL A 49 1.19 -15.41 2.62
CA VAL A 49 0.74 -16.81 2.59
C VAL A 49 1.61 -17.67 1.67
N LEU A 50 2.12 -17.07 0.58
CA LEU A 50 2.92 -17.79 -0.43
C LEU A 50 4.35 -18.09 0.09
N ILE A 51 4.95 -17.18 0.87
CA ILE A 51 6.31 -17.32 1.41
C ILE A 51 6.51 -18.64 2.17
N PRO A 52 5.73 -18.96 3.23
CA PRO A 52 5.89 -20.21 3.95
C PRO A 52 5.64 -21.43 3.06
N LYS A 53 4.64 -21.38 2.17
CA LYS A 53 4.34 -22.47 1.26
C LYS A 53 5.50 -22.79 0.31
N LEU A 54 6.11 -21.77 -0.29
CA LEU A 54 7.26 -21.98 -1.20
C LEU A 54 8.51 -22.38 -0.42
N LYS A 55 8.70 -21.82 0.79
CA LYS A 55 9.82 -22.20 1.67
C LYS A 55 9.79 -23.69 1.98
N ASP A 56 8.65 -24.21 2.39
CA ASP A 56 8.49 -25.63 2.72
C ASP A 56 8.59 -26.50 1.47
N LEU A 57 7.94 -26.10 0.37
CA LEU A 57 7.90 -26.85 -0.90
C LEU A 57 9.29 -27.02 -1.52
N TYR A 58 10.12 -25.99 -1.49
CA TYR A 58 11.47 -26.00 -2.10
C TYR A 58 12.59 -26.15 -1.08
N SER A 59 12.28 -26.34 0.22
CA SER A 59 13.25 -26.42 1.32
C SER A 59 14.21 -25.21 1.33
N LEU A 60 13.63 -24.01 1.13
CA LEU A 60 14.40 -22.76 1.01
C LEU A 60 15.01 -22.36 2.35
N ASN A 61 16.21 -21.81 2.33
CA ASN A 61 16.75 -21.09 3.46
C ASN A 61 16.06 -19.73 3.63
N TYR A 62 16.34 -19.02 4.72
CA TYR A 62 15.68 -17.73 5.00
C TYR A 62 16.00 -16.65 3.96
N PHE A 63 17.24 -16.60 3.47
CA PHE A 63 17.63 -15.65 2.42
C PHE A 63 16.87 -15.90 1.12
N GLU A 64 16.78 -17.15 0.69
CA GLU A 64 16.02 -17.54 -0.50
C GLU A 64 14.55 -17.19 -0.36
N ALA A 65 13.93 -17.45 0.80
CA ALA A 65 12.54 -17.07 1.06
C ALA A 65 12.33 -15.55 1.00
N MET A 66 13.32 -14.74 1.44
CA MET A 66 13.26 -13.27 1.33
C MET A 66 13.34 -12.76 -0.11
N LEU A 67 13.83 -13.55 -1.08
CA LEU A 67 13.80 -13.16 -2.49
C LEU A 67 12.38 -12.97 -3.03
N ILE A 68 11.37 -13.57 -2.40
CA ILE A 68 9.95 -13.34 -2.71
C ILE A 68 9.60 -11.87 -2.46
N GLN A 69 9.92 -11.35 -1.28
CA GLN A 69 9.70 -9.94 -0.96
C GLN A 69 10.55 -9.02 -1.83
N PHE A 70 11.80 -9.40 -2.06
CA PHE A 70 12.68 -8.63 -2.94
C PHE A 70 12.13 -8.52 -4.37
N ALA A 71 11.64 -9.61 -4.97
CA ALA A 71 11.03 -9.61 -6.30
C ALA A 71 9.82 -8.67 -6.34
N PHE A 72 9.01 -8.66 -5.28
CA PHE A 72 7.85 -7.79 -5.15
C PHE A 72 8.23 -6.30 -5.09
N PHE A 73 9.15 -5.92 -4.21
CA PHE A 73 9.61 -4.52 -4.09
C PHE A 73 10.44 -4.06 -5.29
N MET A 74 11.12 -4.98 -5.98
CA MET A 74 11.84 -4.66 -7.21
C MET A 74 10.87 -4.22 -8.32
N ALA A 75 9.67 -4.78 -8.38
CA ALA A 75 8.63 -4.32 -9.30
C ALA A 75 8.26 -2.84 -9.02
N TYR A 76 8.19 -2.40 -7.75
CA TYR A 76 7.98 -0.99 -7.43
C TYR A 76 9.12 -0.11 -7.95
N ALA A 77 10.37 -0.52 -7.77
CA ALA A 77 11.52 0.25 -8.24
C ALA A 77 11.55 0.39 -9.78
N LEU A 78 11.24 -0.69 -10.51
CA LEU A 78 11.41 -0.74 -11.95
C LEU A 78 10.17 -0.31 -12.75
N ILE A 79 8.96 -0.63 -12.26
CA ILE A 79 7.71 -0.51 -13.03
C ILE A 79 6.93 0.77 -12.71
N SER A 80 7.17 1.43 -11.56
CA SER A 80 6.40 2.62 -11.17
C SER A 80 6.46 3.73 -12.20
N MET A 81 7.65 4.04 -12.71
CA MET A 81 7.82 5.10 -13.70
C MET A 81 7.31 4.72 -15.11
N PRO A 82 7.57 3.50 -15.63
CA PRO A 82 6.85 2.99 -16.81
C PRO A 82 5.34 3.02 -16.65
N GLY A 83 4.81 2.67 -15.47
CA GLY A 83 3.38 2.77 -15.15
C GLY A 83 2.85 4.19 -15.27
N ALA A 84 3.57 5.19 -14.76
CA ALA A 84 3.23 6.59 -14.93
C ALA A 84 3.26 7.03 -16.41
N ALA A 85 4.20 6.52 -17.20
CA ALA A 85 4.24 6.78 -18.64
C ALA A 85 3.03 6.17 -19.38
N LEU A 86 2.56 4.99 -18.96
CA LEU A 86 1.33 4.39 -19.48
C LEU A 86 0.10 5.28 -19.18
N VAL A 87 0.01 5.84 -17.95
CA VAL A 87 -1.08 6.77 -17.59
C VAL A 87 -1.07 8.00 -18.52
N LYS A 88 0.09 8.58 -18.77
CA LYS A 88 0.22 9.75 -19.67
C LYS A 88 -0.21 9.43 -21.12
N ARG A 89 0.07 8.21 -21.58
CA ARG A 89 -0.22 7.79 -22.96
C ARG A 89 -1.66 7.33 -23.16
N PHE A 90 -2.23 6.59 -22.22
CA PHE A 90 -3.52 5.89 -22.35
C PHE A 90 -4.61 6.43 -21.43
N GLY A 91 -4.25 7.26 -20.45
CA GLY A 91 -5.14 7.74 -19.39
C GLY A 91 -5.26 6.74 -18.23
N TYR A 92 -5.92 7.19 -17.16
CA TYR A 92 -6.02 6.40 -15.91
C TYR A 92 -6.81 5.11 -16.08
N MET A 93 -8.02 5.19 -16.68
CA MET A 93 -8.92 4.03 -16.78
C MET A 93 -8.33 2.92 -17.64
N ARG A 94 -7.74 3.25 -18.80
CA ARG A 94 -7.12 2.24 -19.68
C ARG A 94 -5.86 1.66 -19.07
N THR A 95 -5.07 2.46 -18.36
CA THR A 95 -3.89 1.99 -17.65
C THR A 95 -4.27 1.07 -16.48
N ALA A 96 -5.39 1.33 -15.78
CA ALA A 96 -5.92 0.41 -14.78
C ALA A 96 -6.23 -0.97 -15.40
N VAL A 97 -6.85 -1.00 -16.58
CA VAL A 97 -7.12 -2.25 -17.31
C VAL A 97 -5.81 -2.98 -17.66
N ILE A 98 -4.81 -2.26 -18.16
CA ILE A 98 -3.47 -2.83 -18.44
C ILE A 98 -2.88 -3.45 -17.18
N GLY A 99 -2.92 -2.74 -16.04
CA GLY A 99 -2.42 -3.24 -14.77
C GLY A 99 -3.14 -4.51 -14.31
N LEU A 100 -4.48 -4.53 -14.36
CA LEU A 100 -5.29 -5.70 -14.01
C LEU A 100 -5.00 -6.91 -14.91
N LEU A 101 -4.84 -6.68 -16.21
CA LEU A 101 -4.48 -7.77 -17.16
C LEU A 101 -3.04 -8.24 -16.94
N THR A 102 -2.12 -7.35 -16.57
CA THR A 102 -0.74 -7.75 -16.18
C THR A 102 -0.76 -8.60 -14.91
N MET A 103 -1.58 -8.23 -13.91
CA MET A 103 -1.78 -9.07 -12.72
C MET A 103 -2.36 -10.43 -13.08
N ALA A 104 -3.38 -10.49 -13.93
CA ALA A 104 -3.96 -11.74 -14.39
C ALA A 104 -2.94 -12.61 -15.15
N ALA A 105 -2.13 -12.02 -16.01
CA ALA A 105 -1.03 -12.71 -16.67
C ALA A 105 -0.01 -13.27 -15.67
N GLY A 106 0.38 -12.48 -14.66
CA GLY A 106 1.23 -12.94 -13.55
C GLY A 106 0.63 -14.13 -12.83
N CYS A 107 -0.67 -14.11 -12.52
CA CYS A 107 -1.38 -15.23 -11.92
C CYS A 107 -1.33 -16.49 -12.81
N LEU A 108 -1.51 -16.35 -14.12
CA LEU A 108 -1.44 -17.48 -15.06
C LEU A 108 -0.03 -18.04 -15.23
N LEU A 109 1.02 -17.22 -15.04
CA LEU A 109 2.42 -17.68 -15.06
C LEU A 109 2.76 -18.64 -13.91
N PHE A 110 1.96 -18.72 -12.86
CA PHE A 110 2.11 -19.75 -11.84
C PHE A 110 1.86 -21.17 -12.39
N ILE A 111 1.12 -21.32 -13.49
CA ILE A 111 0.88 -22.62 -14.14
C ILE A 111 2.20 -23.21 -14.66
N PRO A 112 2.94 -22.54 -15.58
CA PRO A 112 4.23 -23.07 -16.04
C PRO A 112 5.29 -23.07 -14.93
N ALA A 113 5.21 -22.16 -13.94
CA ALA A 113 6.12 -22.17 -12.79
C ALA A 113 5.97 -23.46 -11.98
N ALA A 114 4.72 -23.88 -11.70
CA ALA A 114 4.44 -25.13 -11.00
C ALA A 114 4.90 -26.38 -11.78
N SER A 115 4.73 -26.38 -13.11
CA SER A 115 5.15 -27.51 -13.95
C SER A 115 6.67 -27.59 -14.15
N SER A 116 7.39 -26.46 -14.02
CA SER A 116 8.85 -26.43 -14.15
C SER A 116 9.58 -26.94 -12.91
N SER A 117 8.90 -27.03 -11.77
CA SER A 117 9.50 -27.32 -10.44
C SER A 117 10.67 -26.41 -10.09
N MET A 118 10.76 -25.21 -10.69
CA MET A 118 11.84 -24.26 -10.50
C MET A 118 11.38 -23.06 -9.67
N TYR A 119 12.03 -22.84 -8.54
CA TYR A 119 11.73 -21.68 -7.67
C TYR A 119 11.84 -20.33 -8.39
N ILE A 120 12.85 -20.15 -9.25
CA ILE A 120 13.05 -18.92 -10.03
C ILE A 120 11.86 -18.59 -10.95
N ALA A 121 11.14 -19.61 -11.43
CA ALA A 121 9.95 -19.41 -12.25
C ALA A 121 8.80 -18.80 -11.43
N PHE A 122 8.66 -19.20 -10.16
CA PHE A 122 7.71 -18.58 -9.23
C PHE A 122 8.08 -17.12 -8.95
N LEU A 123 9.36 -16.79 -8.76
CA LEU A 123 9.80 -15.40 -8.60
C LEU A 123 9.49 -14.56 -9.83
N GLY A 124 9.68 -15.11 -11.03
CA GLY A 124 9.31 -14.47 -12.30
C GLY A 124 7.80 -14.19 -12.41
N ALA A 125 6.97 -15.20 -12.11
CA ALA A 125 5.51 -15.05 -12.08
C ALA A 125 5.08 -13.98 -11.08
N LEU A 126 5.68 -13.97 -9.88
CA LEU A 126 5.41 -13.01 -8.84
C LEU A 126 5.85 -11.59 -9.24
N PHE A 127 6.99 -11.43 -9.90
CA PHE A 127 7.43 -10.13 -10.41
C PHE A 127 6.45 -9.55 -11.43
N VAL A 128 5.93 -10.37 -12.36
CA VAL A 128 4.91 -9.93 -13.33
C VAL A 128 3.61 -9.56 -12.61
N LEU A 129 3.17 -10.36 -11.63
CA LEU A 129 2.00 -10.06 -10.81
C LEU A 129 2.17 -8.73 -10.06
N ALA A 130 3.30 -8.55 -9.39
CA ALA A 130 3.64 -7.32 -8.68
C ALA A 130 3.74 -6.11 -9.62
N SER A 131 4.24 -6.30 -10.84
CA SER A 131 4.25 -5.25 -11.88
C SER A 131 2.85 -4.73 -12.19
N GLY A 132 1.87 -5.62 -12.29
CA GLY A 132 0.46 -5.25 -12.44
C GLY A 132 -0.08 -4.50 -11.23
N VAL A 133 0.25 -4.94 -10.01
CA VAL A 133 -0.11 -4.23 -8.76
C VAL A 133 0.43 -2.81 -8.76
N VAL A 134 1.69 -2.62 -9.10
CA VAL A 134 2.34 -1.31 -9.18
C VAL A 134 1.64 -0.39 -10.19
N ILE A 135 1.34 -0.89 -11.41
CA ILE A 135 0.62 -0.12 -12.43
C ILE A 135 -0.75 0.33 -11.90
N VAL A 136 -1.51 -0.56 -11.26
CA VAL A 136 -2.81 -0.23 -10.66
C VAL A 136 -2.66 0.81 -9.55
N GLN A 137 -1.66 0.71 -8.71
CA GLN A 137 -1.43 1.64 -7.60
C GLN A 137 -1.02 3.04 -8.09
N VAL A 138 -0.19 3.13 -9.14
CA VAL A 138 0.17 4.39 -9.79
C VAL A 138 -1.08 5.11 -10.33
N VAL A 139 -2.06 4.36 -10.81
CA VAL A 139 -3.37 4.87 -11.27
C VAL A 139 -4.29 5.24 -10.11
N ALA A 140 -4.49 4.34 -9.17
CA ALA A 140 -5.58 4.41 -8.20
C ALA A 140 -5.46 5.60 -7.24
N ASN A 141 -4.24 5.91 -6.76
CA ASN A 141 -4.01 6.99 -5.80
C ASN A 141 -4.35 8.39 -6.36
N PRO A 142 -3.83 8.82 -7.54
CA PRO A 142 -4.23 10.10 -8.10
C PRO A 142 -5.67 10.09 -8.60
N LEU A 143 -6.16 8.97 -9.14
CA LEU A 143 -7.53 8.88 -9.65
C LEU A 143 -8.55 9.14 -8.56
N ILE A 144 -8.46 8.47 -7.39
CA ILE A 144 -9.38 8.74 -6.27
C ILE A 144 -9.26 10.17 -5.76
N SER A 145 -8.06 10.77 -5.83
CA SER A 145 -7.85 12.16 -5.43
C SER A 145 -8.57 13.17 -6.32
N MET A 146 -8.75 12.86 -7.61
CA MET A 146 -9.44 13.70 -8.59
C MET A 146 -10.98 13.52 -8.59
N LEU A 147 -11.50 12.44 -8.01
CA LEU A 147 -12.93 12.10 -8.05
C LEU A 147 -13.74 12.79 -6.94
N GLY A 148 -13.47 14.05 -6.63
CA GLY A 148 -14.24 14.81 -5.66
C GLY A 148 -13.57 16.14 -5.28
N PRO A 149 -14.19 16.93 -4.37
CA PRO A 149 -13.67 18.23 -3.97
C PRO A 149 -12.27 18.14 -3.36
N LYS A 150 -11.42 19.14 -3.63
CA LYS A 150 -10.05 19.22 -3.09
C LYS A 150 -10.02 19.17 -1.57
N ARG A 151 -10.98 19.82 -0.90
CA ARG A 151 -11.10 19.86 0.56
C ARG A 151 -11.18 18.46 1.20
N THR A 152 -11.75 17.47 0.51
CA THR A 152 -11.96 16.10 1.04
C THR A 152 -10.98 15.07 0.47
N THR A 153 -9.97 15.49 -0.29
CA THR A 153 -9.02 14.59 -0.96
C THR A 153 -8.33 13.65 0.03
N HIS A 154 -7.81 14.17 1.15
CA HIS A 154 -7.13 13.36 2.17
C HIS A 154 -8.05 12.29 2.79
N SER A 155 -9.28 12.69 3.17
CA SER A 155 -10.29 11.79 3.70
C SER A 155 -10.68 10.71 2.69
N ARG A 156 -10.88 11.10 1.43
CA ARG A 156 -11.31 10.19 0.36
C ARG A 156 -10.23 9.16 0.01
N LEU A 157 -8.96 9.60 -0.06
CA LEU A 157 -7.84 8.68 -0.27
C LEU A 157 -7.69 7.72 0.92
N THR A 158 -7.79 8.23 2.16
CA THR A 158 -7.73 7.38 3.37
C THR A 158 -8.87 6.38 3.41
N PHE A 159 -10.08 6.78 3.01
CA PHE A 159 -11.22 5.87 2.91
C PHE A 159 -11.01 4.79 1.83
N ALA A 160 -10.44 5.15 0.68
CA ALA A 160 -10.08 4.17 -0.35
C ALA A 160 -9.02 3.18 0.16
N GLN A 161 -8.03 3.65 0.94
CA GLN A 161 -7.05 2.79 1.59
C GLN A 161 -7.66 1.85 2.64
N ALA A 162 -8.83 2.17 3.21
CA ALA A 162 -9.55 1.23 4.07
C ALA A 162 -10.05 0.00 3.29
N PHE A 163 -10.45 0.17 2.01
CA PHE A 163 -10.76 -0.98 1.13
C PHE A 163 -9.50 -1.80 0.80
N ASN A 164 -8.35 -1.16 0.66
CA ASN A 164 -7.08 -1.88 0.55
C ASN A 164 -6.84 -2.75 1.80
N SER A 165 -7.02 -2.20 3.00
CA SER A 165 -6.90 -2.97 4.25
C SER A 165 -7.90 -4.11 4.35
N LEU A 166 -9.11 -3.92 3.88
CA LEU A 166 -10.12 -4.98 3.83
C LEU A 166 -9.62 -6.13 2.93
N GLY A 167 -9.03 -5.79 1.78
CA GLY A 167 -8.38 -6.76 0.90
C GLY A 167 -7.23 -7.49 1.60
N THR A 168 -6.32 -6.74 2.24
CA THR A 168 -5.19 -7.33 2.97
C THR A 168 -5.60 -8.23 4.14
N THR A 169 -6.82 -8.10 4.63
CA THR A 169 -7.38 -8.97 5.69
C THR A 169 -8.06 -10.20 5.11
N ILE A 170 -8.90 -10.03 4.09
CA ILE A 170 -9.73 -11.12 3.54
C ILE A 170 -8.90 -12.11 2.72
N PHE A 171 -8.00 -11.61 1.85
CA PHE A 171 -7.27 -12.48 0.94
C PHE A 171 -6.33 -13.47 1.63
N PRO A 172 -5.56 -13.11 2.68
CA PRO A 172 -4.77 -14.09 3.43
C PRO A 172 -5.64 -15.12 4.14
N LEU A 173 -6.79 -14.75 4.70
CA LEU A 173 -7.70 -15.70 5.34
C LEU A 173 -8.20 -16.75 4.35
N VAL A 174 -8.67 -16.30 3.18
CA VAL A 174 -9.12 -17.19 2.11
C VAL A 174 -7.94 -17.95 1.50
N GLY A 175 -6.83 -17.26 1.25
CA GLY A 175 -5.60 -17.83 0.70
C GLY A 175 -4.97 -18.88 1.61
N ALA A 176 -4.93 -18.64 2.92
CA ALA A 176 -4.46 -19.62 3.89
C ALA A 176 -5.27 -20.92 3.81
N THR A 177 -6.60 -20.81 3.74
CA THR A 177 -7.47 -22.00 3.61
C THR A 177 -7.24 -22.72 2.29
N LEU A 178 -7.08 -21.99 1.18
CA LEU A 178 -6.95 -22.58 -0.16
C LEU A 178 -5.53 -23.08 -0.48
N ILE A 179 -4.50 -22.40 0.03
CA ILE A 179 -3.09 -22.67 -0.30
C ILE A 179 -2.42 -23.51 0.78
N LEU A 180 -2.65 -23.21 2.07
CA LEU A 180 -2.02 -23.88 3.20
C LEU A 180 -2.85 -25.05 3.74
N GLY A 181 -4.15 -25.09 3.48
CA GLY A 181 -5.03 -26.18 3.92
C GLY A 181 -4.67 -27.56 3.39
N SER A 182 -3.77 -27.62 2.39
CA SER A 182 -3.22 -28.85 1.83
C SER A 182 -1.77 -29.13 2.25
N LEU A 183 -1.31 -28.57 3.40
CA LEU A 183 0.03 -28.87 3.89
C LEU A 183 0.17 -30.37 4.15
N ALA A 184 1.02 -31.03 3.35
CA ALA A 184 1.29 -32.44 3.49
C ALA A 184 2.10 -32.68 4.75
N THR A 185 1.81 -33.77 5.43
CA THR A 185 2.56 -34.26 6.61
C THR A 185 3.92 -34.86 6.24
N ILE A 186 4.28 -34.89 4.95
CA ILE A 186 5.52 -35.49 4.41
C ILE A 186 6.54 -34.38 4.17
N ASP A 187 7.73 -34.49 4.76
CA ASP A 187 8.85 -33.60 4.50
C ASP A 187 9.40 -33.84 3.07
N PRO A 188 9.36 -32.82 2.18
CA PRO A 188 9.87 -32.93 0.81
C PRO A 188 11.35 -33.33 0.71
N ALA A 189 12.14 -33.02 1.74
CA ALA A 189 13.56 -33.36 1.79
C ALA A 189 13.79 -34.88 1.91
N THR A 190 12.80 -35.64 2.35
CA THR A 190 12.88 -37.13 2.45
C THR A 190 12.59 -37.84 1.12
N LEU A 191 12.06 -37.11 0.12
CA LEU A 191 11.68 -37.66 -1.18
C LEU A 191 12.80 -37.43 -2.21
N GLN A 192 12.98 -38.38 -3.13
CA GLN A 192 13.98 -38.29 -4.21
C GLN A 192 13.38 -38.68 -5.57
N GLY A 193 13.95 -38.15 -6.66
CA GLY A 193 13.58 -38.45 -8.04
C GLY A 193 12.12 -38.19 -8.35
N ALA A 194 11.50 -39.07 -9.12
CA ALA A 194 10.12 -38.97 -9.61
C ALA A 194 9.06 -38.80 -8.47
N ALA A 195 9.31 -39.35 -7.28
CA ALA A 195 8.43 -39.21 -6.14
C ALA A 195 8.43 -37.77 -5.61
N ARG A 196 9.59 -37.13 -5.59
CA ARG A 196 9.71 -35.71 -5.24
C ARG A 196 9.01 -34.81 -6.26
N ASP A 197 9.23 -35.06 -7.56
CA ASP A 197 8.62 -34.25 -8.62
C ASP A 197 7.08 -34.38 -8.62
N ALA A 198 6.56 -35.60 -8.42
CA ALA A 198 5.13 -35.83 -8.29
C ALA A 198 4.53 -35.12 -7.06
N PHE A 199 5.24 -35.13 -5.91
CA PHE A 199 4.84 -34.42 -4.71
C PHE A 199 4.84 -32.91 -4.92
N LEU A 200 5.92 -32.33 -5.48
CA LEU A 200 6.03 -30.89 -5.78
C LEU A 200 4.91 -30.44 -6.74
N SER A 201 4.62 -31.25 -7.76
CA SER A 201 3.54 -30.98 -8.71
C SER A 201 2.17 -30.98 -8.03
N ALA A 202 1.88 -31.98 -7.18
CA ALA A 202 0.61 -32.08 -6.48
C ALA A 202 0.38 -30.91 -5.52
N GLU A 203 1.39 -30.56 -4.71
CA GLU A 203 1.33 -29.46 -3.75
C GLU A 203 1.26 -28.08 -4.44
N SER A 204 1.94 -27.91 -5.56
CA SER A 204 1.88 -26.69 -6.37
C SER A 204 0.51 -26.47 -7.00
N GLN A 205 -0.28 -27.53 -7.20
CA GLN A 205 -1.63 -27.39 -7.78
C GLN A 205 -2.60 -26.59 -6.91
N ALA A 206 -2.45 -26.58 -5.58
CA ALA A 206 -3.26 -25.74 -4.70
C ALA A 206 -2.99 -24.25 -5.01
N ILE A 207 -1.71 -23.89 -5.20
CA ILE A 207 -1.31 -22.54 -5.60
C ILE A 207 -1.93 -22.22 -6.97
N VAL A 208 -1.74 -23.09 -7.97
CA VAL A 208 -2.22 -22.90 -9.34
C VAL A 208 -3.74 -22.68 -9.38
N ARG A 209 -4.52 -23.51 -8.70
CA ARG A 209 -6.00 -23.37 -8.66
C ARG A 209 -6.43 -22.04 -8.07
N THR A 210 -5.80 -21.63 -6.98
CA THR A 210 -6.08 -20.34 -6.32
C THR A 210 -5.77 -19.17 -7.25
N TYR A 211 -4.60 -19.20 -7.92
CA TYR A 211 -4.19 -18.12 -8.82
C TYR A 211 -4.95 -18.11 -10.14
N ILE A 212 -5.45 -19.24 -10.64
CA ILE A 212 -6.40 -19.28 -11.78
C ILE A 212 -7.71 -18.59 -11.40
N GLY A 213 -8.28 -18.91 -10.23
CA GLY A 213 -9.49 -18.25 -9.74
C GLY A 213 -9.29 -16.73 -9.62
N LEU A 214 -8.13 -16.32 -9.12
CA LEU A 214 -7.76 -14.91 -9.02
C LEU A 214 -7.59 -14.26 -10.40
N ALA A 215 -6.97 -14.94 -11.38
CA ALA A 215 -6.84 -14.45 -12.75
C ALA A 215 -8.21 -14.20 -13.40
N VAL A 216 -9.17 -15.10 -13.18
CA VAL A 216 -10.55 -14.94 -13.67
C VAL A 216 -11.22 -13.74 -13.02
N ALA A 217 -11.09 -13.56 -11.69
CA ALA A 217 -11.65 -12.41 -10.98
C ALA A 217 -11.03 -11.08 -11.49
N LEU A 218 -9.72 -11.07 -11.72
CA LEU A 218 -9.01 -9.92 -12.30
C LEU A 218 -9.45 -9.61 -13.72
N ALA A 219 -9.65 -10.62 -14.56
CA ALA A 219 -10.14 -10.44 -15.93
C ALA A 219 -11.57 -9.86 -15.94
N VAL A 220 -12.44 -10.34 -15.05
CA VAL A 220 -13.80 -9.79 -14.88
C VAL A 220 -13.74 -8.32 -14.43
N LEU A 221 -12.90 -8.01 -13.45
CA LEU A 221 -12.74 -6.62 -13.00
C LEU A 221 -12.15 -5.74 -14.11
N ALA A 222 -11.15 -6.25 -14.86
CA ALA A 222 -10.59 -5.54 -16.01
C ALA A 222 -11.66 -5.23 -17.06
N LEU A 223 -12.55 -6.18 -17.35
CA LEU A 223 -13.67 -5.99 -18.25
C LEU A 223 -14.64 -4.92 -17.74
N LEU A 224 -15.01 -4.94 -16.46
CA LEU A 224 -15.89 -3.94 -15.85
C LEU A 224 -15.28 -2.53 -15.94
N VAL A 225 -13.98 -2.39 -15.61
CA VAL A 225 -13.27 -1.12 -15.73
C VAL A 225 -13.17 -0.67 -17.20
N PHE A 226 -12.92 -1.60 -18.11
CA PHE A 226 -12.86 -1.31 -19.55
C PHE A 226 -14.20 -0.81 -20.12
N LEU A 227 -15.31 -1.41 -19.70
CA LEU A 227 -16.66 -0.96 -20.09
C LEU A 227 -16.98 0.44 -19.53
N GLY A 228 -16.36 0.81 -18.41
CA GLY A 228 -16.50 2.14 -17.80
C GLY A 228 -15.48 3.18 -18.25
N ARG A 229 -14.53 2.86 -19.12
CA ARG A 229 -13.36 3.69 -19.44
C ARG A 229 -13.66 5.08 -20.01
N ASP A 230 -14.73 5.20 -20.77
CA ASP A 230 -15.09 6.46 -21.43
C ASP A 230 -15.92 7.41 -20.55
N ARG A 231 -16.23 6.98 -19.30
CA ARG A 231 -16.98 7.79 -18.32
C ARG A 231 -16.14 8.91 -17.69
N LEU A 232 -14.81 8.79 -17.73
CA LEU A 232 -13.89 9.81 -17.25
C LEU A 232 -13.36 10.61 -18.44
N LYS A 233 -13.71 11.89 -18.51
CA LYS A 233 -13.10 12.82 -19.47
C LYS A 233 -11.74 13.25 -18.91
N GLU A 234 -10.69 12.59 -19.33
CA GLU A 234 -9.32 12.87 -18.89
C GLU A 234 -8.74 14.03 -19.71
N GLN A 235 -8.10 14.97 -19.01
CA GLN A 235 -7.32 15.99 -19.73
C GLN A 235 -6.00 15.35 -20.17
N PRO A 236 -5.53 15.61 -21.41
CA PRO A 236 -4.24 15.11 -21.87
C PRO A 236 -3.12 15.52 -20.90
N ALA A 237 -2.39 14.54 -20.37
CA ALA A 237 -1.22 14.82 -19.54
C ALA A 237 -0.06 15.33 -20.42
N PRO A 238 0.80 16.24 -19.92
CA PRO A 238 1.97 16.67 -20.67
C PRO A 238 2.87 15.48 -20.98
N THR A 239 3.35 15.41 -22.22
CA THR A 239 4.35 14.43 -22.65
C THR A 239 5.73 14.83 -22.10
N THR A 240 5.97 14.53 -20.82
CA THR A 240 7.30 14.68 -20.22
C THR A 240 8.10 13.40 -20.43
N ASN A 241 9.40 13.51 -20.75
CA ASN A 241 10.28 12.36 -20.80
C ASN A 241 10.43 11.76 -19.41
N PHE A 242 10.66 10.45 -19.34
CA PHE A 242 10.85 9.69 -18.10
C PHE A 242 11.82 10.38 -17.11
N LEU A 243 12.99 10.85 -17.58
CA LEU A 243 13.98 11.52 -16.73
C LEU A 243 13.52 12.92 -16.28
N GLN A 244 12.69 13.60 -17.06
CA GLN A 244 12.17 14.92 -16.70
C GLN A 244 11.16 14.84 -15.55
N SER A 245 10.54 13.69 -15.32
CA SER A 245 9.62 13.52 -14.17
C SER A 245 10.32 13.68 -12.83
N PHE A 246 11.62 13.35 -12.75
CA PHE A 246 12.41 13.51 -11.53
C PHE A 246 12.69 14.98 -11.16
N ASP A 247 12.41 15.95 -12.04
CA ASP A 247 12.47 17.38 -11.69
C ASP A 247 11.47 17.74 -10.56
N LEU A 248 10.39 16.95 -10.38
CA LEU A 248 9.49 17.09 -9.23
C LEU A 248 10.20 16.99 -7.89
N LEU A 249 11.31 16.24 -7.80
CA LEU A 249 12.14 16.17 -6.59
C LEU A 249 12.84 17.50 -6.25
N ARG A 250 12.87 18.48 -7.17
CA ARG A 250 13.32 19.84 -6.87
C ARG A 250 12.28 20.62 -6.06
N GLN A 251 11.02 20.21 -6.09
CA GLN A 251 9.98 20.79 -5.23
C GLN A 251 10.14 20.22 -3.82
N THR A 252 10.54 21.03 -2.87
CA THR A 252 10.87 20.62 -1.49
C THR A 252 9.74 19.81 -0.85
N ARG A 253 8.50 20.25 -1.04
CA ARG A 253 7.33 19.57 -0.49
C ARG A 253 7.18 18.14 -1.03
N PHE A 254 7.33 17.99 -2.34
CA PHE A 254 7.20 16.70 -3.00
C PHE A 254 8.36 15.77 -2.65
N ALA A 255 9.60 16.27 -2.68
CA ALA A 255 10.79 15.48 -2.33
C ALA A 255 10.75 15.00 -0.87
N PHE A 256 10.37 15.89 0.07
CA PHE A 256 10.25 15.54 1.48
C PHE A 256 9.11 14.52 1.68
N GLY A 257 7.97 14.69 1.00
CA GLY A 257 6.88 13.72 1.03
C GLY A 257 7.27 12.35 0.46
N ALA A 258 8.00 12.31 -0.66
CA ALA A 258 8.52 11.06 -1.24
C ALA A 258 9.50 10.34 -0.28
N LEU A 259 10.41 11.11 0.37
CA LEU A 259 11.27 10.59 1.44
C LEU A 259 10.44 10.03 2.61
N CYS A 260 9.38 10.74 3.02
CA CYS A 260 8.50 10.26 4.10
C CYS A 260 7.73 8.98 3.72
N ILE A 261 7.35 8.79 2.45
CA ILE A 261 6.78 7.50 2.00
C ILE A 261 7.81 6.38 2.11
N PHE A 262 9.04 6.62 1.67
CA PHE A 262 10.13 5.65 1.79
C PHE A 262 10.35 5.22 3.26
N LEU A 263 10.43 6.21 4.16
CA LEU A 263 10.64 5.96 5.59
C LEU A 263 9.42 5.32 6.25
N TYR A 264 8.20 5.73 5.88
CA TYR A 264 6.98 5.19 6.42
C TYR A 264 6.79 3.71 6.08
N VAL A 265 6.84 3.37 4.78
CA VAL A 265 6.68 1.98 4.33
C VAL A 265 7.80 1.13 4.92
N GLY A 266 9.01 1.68 4.97
CA GLY A 266 10.15 1.05 5.61
C GLY A 266 9.92 0.74 7.10
N ALA A 267 9.45 1.71 7.87
CA ALA A 267 9.19 1.53 9.30
C ALA A 267 8.03 0.55 9.57
N GLU A 268 6.94 0.66 8.79
CA GLU A 268 5.79 -0.23 8.89
C GLU A 268 6.18 -1.69 8.64
N VAL A 269 6.90 -1.95 7.56
CA VAL A 269 7.36 -3.31 7.19
C VAL A 269 8.42 -3.80 8.18
N ALA A 270 9.35 -2.94 8.64
CA ALA A 270 10.36 -3.32 9.62
C ALA A 270 9.72 -3.80 10.92
N ILE A 271 8.77 -3.03 11.47
CA ILE A 271 8.05 -3.43 12.70
C ILE A 271 7.27 -4.72 12.46
N GLY A 272 6.52 -4.81 11.37
CA GLY A 272 5.76 -6.02 11.04
C GLY A 272 6.63 -7.28 10.93
N SER A 273 7.79 -7.16 10.28
CA SER A 273 8.72 -8.28 10.05
C SER A 273 9.41 -8.79 11.32
N VAL A 274 9.75 -7.89 12.26
CA VAL A 274 10.42 -8.31 13.51
C VAL A 274 9.43 -8.66 14.61
N MET A 275 8.14 -8.33 14.46
CA MET A 275 7.17 -8.39 15.55
C MET A 275 7.02 -9.78 16.16
N VAL A 276 6.90 -10.84 15.37
CA VAL A 276 6.79 -12.21 15.92
C VAL A 276 8.01 -12.54 16.76
N ASN A 277 9.22 -12.32 16.21
CA ASN A 277 10.48 -12.59 16.90
C ASN A 277 10.65 -11.76 18.18
N TYR A 278 10.12 -10.53 18.17
CA TYR A 278 10.13 -9.65 19.34
C TYR A 278 9.18 -10.14 20.43
N LEU A 279 7.96 -10.55 20.07
CA LEU A 279 6.93 -10.97 21.01
C LEU A 279 7.25 -12.30 21.72
N ILE A 280 8.01 -13.19 21.08
CA ILE A 280 8.41 -14.49 21.70
C ILE A 280 9.59 -14.37 22.67
N GLN A 281 10.27 -13.22 22.73
CA GLN A 281 11.41 -13.04 23.64
C GLN A 281 10.99 -13.21 25.10
N PRO A 282 11.88 -13.77 25.97
CA PRO A 282 11.60 -13.97 27.38
C PRO A 282 11.25 -12.71 28.16
N ASP A 283 11.77 -11.59 27.71
CA ASP A 283 11.59 -10.27 28.30
C ASP A 283 10.40 -9.48 27.71
N THR A 284 9.61 -10.12 26.81
CA THR A 284 8.33 -9.62 26.30
C THR A 284 7.18 -10.51 26.78
N LEU A 285 6.58 -11.32 25.91
CA LEU A 285 5.47 -12.20 26.30
C LEU A 285 5.91 -13.63 26.61
N ALA A 286 7.12 -14.02 26.23
CA ALA A 286 7.64 -15.39 26.37
C ALA A 286 6.66 -16.47 25.85
N GLY A 287 5.89 -16.11 24.81
CA GLY A 287 4.83 -16.94 24.25
C GLY A 287 5.32 -17.83 23.11
N THR A 288 4.40 -18.65 22.58
CA THR A 288 4.66 -19.43 21.38
C THR A 288 4.62 -18.54 20.13
N ALA A 289 5.33 -18.95 19.08
CA ALA A 289 5.31 -18.25 17.79
C ALA A 289 3.87 -18.16 17.20
N GLU A 290 3.04 -19.20 17.44
CA GLU A 290 1.64 -19.21 17.03
C GLU A 290 0.85 -18.07 17.68
N ARG A 291 0.96 -17.92 19.02
CA ARG A 291 0.29 -16.83 19.74
C ARG A 291 0.82 -15.46 19.33
N ALA A 292 2.11 -15.33 19.10
CA ALA A 292 2.71 -14.10 18.61
C ALA A 292 2.16 -13.75 17.21
N GLY A 293 2.06 -14.72 16.30
CA GLY A 293 1.45 -14.56 14.98
C GLY A 293 -0.01 -14.10 15.04
N GLN A 294 -0.81 -14.65 15.97
CA GLN A 294 -2.18 -14.19 16.21
C GLN A 294 -2.22 -12.71 16.68
N LEU A 295 -1.27 -12.30 17.51
CA LEU A 295 -1.17 -10.92 17.98
C LEU A 295 -0.77 -9.93 16.87
N VAL A 296 0.03 -10.34 15.90
CA VAL A 296 0.34 -9.54 14.71
C VAL A 296 -0.92 -9.17 13.92
N ALA A 297 -1.95 -10.02 13.94
CA ALA A 297 -3.23 -9.69 13.33
C ALA A 297 -3.88 -8.43 13.94
N PHE A 298 -3.64 -8.13 15.21
CA PHE A 298 -4.13 -6.89 15.84
C PHE A 298 -3.35 -5.66 15.39
N TYR A 299 -2.08 -5.79 15.03
CA TYR A 299 -1.30 -4.71 14.41
C TYR A 299 -1.93 -4.29 13.06
N TRP A 300 -2.16 -5.24 12.18
CA TRP A 300 -2.79 -4.99 10.88
C TRP A 300 -4.27 -4.63 11.00
N GLY A 301 -4.99 -5.27 11.93
CA GLY A 301 -6.38 -4.93 12.25
C GLY A 301 -6.51 -3.51 12.79
N GLY A 302 -5.58 -3.07 13.63
CA GLY A 302 -5.48 -1.69 14.11
C GLY A 302 -5.29 -0.71 12.96
N ALA A 303 -4.43 -1.05 12.01
CA ALA A 303 -4.23 -0.25 10.79
C ALA A 303 -5.54 -0.13 9.98
N MET A 304 -6.30 -1.20 9.83
CA MET A 304 -7.60 -1.17 9.14
C MET A 304 -8.61 -0.26 9.85
N VAL A 305 -8.81 -0.46 11.15
CA VAL A 305 -9.74 0.35 11.96
C VAL A 305 -9.34 1.82 11.95
N GLY A 306 -8.05 2.10 12.12
CA GLY A 306 -7.52 3.46 12.10
C GLY A 306 -7.74 4.19 10.77
N ARG A 307 -7.79 3.49 9.62
CA ARG A 307 -8.11 4.11 8.32
C ARG A 307 -9.55 4.61 8.25
N PHE A 308 -10.52 3.87 8.79
CA PHE A 308 -11.91 4.35 8.87
C PHE A 308 -12.04 5.56 9.79
N ILE A 309 -11.48 5.48 11.00
CA ILE A 309 -11.49 6.57 11.98
C ILE A 309 -10.76 7.80 11.40
N GLY A 310 -9.57 7.61 10.87
CA GLY A 310 -8.74 8.66 10.31
C GLY A 310 -9.36 9.35 9.11
N SER A 311 -10.09 8.61 8.27
CA SER A 311 -10.87 9.20 7.17
C SER A 311 -11.90 10.21 7.69
N ALA A 312 -12.58 9.93 8.80
CA ALA A 312 -13.52 10.86 9.42
C ALA A 312 -12.79 12.07 10.05
N ILE A 313 -11.69 11.85 10.76
CA ILE A 313 -10.89 12.92 11.39
C ILE A 313 -10.33 13.89 10.33
N LEU A 314 -9.84 13.39 9.20
CA LEU A 314 -9.28 14.19 8.12
C LEU A 314 -10.31 15.09 7.39
N ARG A 315 -11.61 14.95 7.68
CA ARG A 315 -12.64 15.88 7.19
C ARG A 315 -12.66 17.19 7.97
N VAL A 316 -12.26 17.16 9.24
CA VAL A 316 -12.39 18.28 10.18
C VAL A 316 -11.07 18.82 10.67
N VAL A 317 -10.02 17.99 10.72
CA VAL A 317 -8.68 18.35 11.20
C VAL A 317 -7.71 18.49 10.04
N SER A 318 -6.76 19.43 10.13
CA SER A 318 -5.76 19.64 9.08
C SER A 318 -4.86 18.39 8.93
N PRO A 319 -4.61 17.92 7.70
CA PRO A 319 -3.84 16.70 7.45
C PRO A 319 -2.42 16.74 8.02
N GLY A 320 -1.75 17.91 7.97
CA GLY A 320 -0.41 18.06 8.56
C GLY A 320 -0.40 17.87 10.08
N LEU A 321 -1.44 18.37 10.79
CA LEU A 321 -1.56 18.17 12.24
C LEU A 321 -1.90 16.72 12.59
N VAL A 322 -2.76 16.08 11.81
CA VAL A 322 -3.11 14.66 12.00
C VAL A 322 -1.86 13.78 11.77
N LEU A 323 -1.11 14.04 10.69
CA LEU A 323 0.14 13.32 10.41
C LEU A 323 1.16 13.49 11.54
N LEU A 324 1.33 14.72 12.03
CA LEU A 324 2.18 15.00 13.19
C LEU A 324 1.78 14.17 14.41
N GLY A 325 0.48 14.17 14.74
CA GLY A 325 -0.04 13.46 15.90
C GLY A 325 0.19 11.95 15.82
N VAL A 326 -0.12 11.32 14.67
CA VAL A 326 0.08 9.88 14.51
C VAL A 326 1.57 9.50 14.41
N ALA A 327 2.42 10.33 13.80
CA ALA A 327 3.85 10.07 13.75
C ALA A 327 4.51 10.17 15.14
N ILE A 328 4.16 11.17 15.94
CA ILE A 328 4.60 11.28 17.35
C ILE A 328 4.06 10.07 18.13
N GLY A 329 2.77 9.73 17.99
CA GLY A 329 2.15 8.58 18.66
C GLY A 329 2.87 7.28 18.34
N ALA A 330 3.17 7.02 17.06
CA ALA A 330 3.92 5.83 16.63
C ALA A 330 5.34 5.81 17.21
N GLY A 331 6.05 6.96 17.15
CA GLY A 331 7.39 7.09 17.72
C GLY A 331 7.41 6.84 19.23
N LEU A 332 6.46 7.43 19.98
CA LEU A 332 6.35 7.22 21.42
C LEU A 332 6.00 5.76 21.78
N LEU A 333 5.03 5.15 21.09
CA LEU A 333 4.65 3.75 21.31
C LEU A 333 5.83 2.80 21.03
N THR A 334 6.55 3.01 19.92
CA THR A 334 7.73 2.21 19.54
C THR A 334 8.86 2.40 20.56
N THR A 335 9.11 3.65 20.99
CA THR A 335 10.11 3.96 22.02
C THR A 335 9.74 3.33 23.37
N THR A 336 8.47 3.42 23.78
CA THR A 336 7.96 2.76 24.98
C THR A 336 8.17 1.26 24.91
N SER A 337 7.86 0.62 23.78
CA SER A 337 8.12 -0.80 23.55
C SER A 337 9.60 -1.15 23.71
N ALA A 338 10.50 -0.35 23.11
CA ALA A 338 11.95 -0.57 23.20
C ALA A 338 12.50 -0.44 24.64
N LEU A 339 11.93 0.45 25.45
CA LEU A 339 12.43 0.78 26.80
C LEU A 339 11.73 0.02 27.94
N THR A 340 10.60 -0.65 27.68
CA THR A 340 9.85 -1.39 28.70
C THR A 340 9.95 -2.90 28.48
N LEU A 341 9.42 -3.67 29.44
CA LEU A 341 9.44 -5.13 29.44
C LEU A 341 8.00 -5.69 29.51
N GLY A 342 7.87 -6.97 29.24
CA GLY A 342 6.63 -7.71 29.42
C GLY A 342 5.49 -7.22 28.52
N GLN A 343 4.28 -7.24 29.07
CA GLN A 343 3.05 -6.92 28.34
C GLN A 343 3.03 -5.47 27.82
N VAL A 344 3.59 -4.51 28.56
CA VAL A 344 3.64 -3.10 28.13
C VAL A 344 4.43 -2.98 26.85
N SER A 345 5.61 -3.61 26.79
CA SER A 345 6.45 -3.65 25.60
C SER A 345 5.71 -4.25 24.40
N ALA A 346 5.03 -5.38 24.59
CA ALA A 346 4.32 -6.08 23.54
C ALA A 346 3.12 -5.28 22.99
N TYR A 347 2.23 -4.82 23.88
CA TYR A 347 1.00 -4.15 23.44
C TYR A 347 1.24 -2.76 22.89
N THR A 348 2.26 -2.04 23.35
CA THR A 348 2.64 -0.75 22.76
C THR A 348 3.15 -0.93 21.33
N LEU A 349 3.93 -1.99 21.05
CA LEU A 349 4.37 -2.26 19.66
C LEU A 349 3.20 -2.64 18.74
N ILE A 350 2.26 -3.45 19.23
CA ILE A 350 1.04 -3.80 18.48
C ILE A 350 0.19 -2.54 18.19
N ALA A 351 0.06 -1.64 19.16
CA ALA A 351 -0.71 -0.42 19.01
C ALA A 351 -0.14 0.56 17.97
N VAL A 352 1.14 0.43 17.58
CA VAL A 352 1.74 1.23 16.50
C VAL A 352 0.95 1.05 15.19
N GLY A 353 0.37 -0.12 14.93
CA GLY A 353 -0.45 -0.37 13.75
C GLY A 353 -1.60 0.63 13.60
N LEU A 354 -2.26 1.00 14.71
CA LEU A 354 -3.31 2.02 14.69
C LEU A 354 -2.78 3.40 14.25
N MET A 355 -1.58 3.78 14.71
CA MET A 355 -0.97 5.06 14.33
C MET A 355 -0.49 5.05 12.88
N ASN A 356 0.03 3.93 12.38
CA ASN A 356 0.47 3.75 11.00
C ASN A 356 -0.66 3.89 9.98
N SER A 357 -1.88 3.63 10.38
CA SER A 357 -3.07 3.48 9.54
C SER A 357 -3.25 4.55 8.46
N ILE A 358 -3.07 5.83 8.81
CA ILE A 358 -3.36 6.97 7.93
C ILE A 358 -2.10 7.66 7.39
N MET A 359 -0.90 7.20 7.76
CA MET A 359 0.34 7.88 7.35
C MET A 359 0.51 7.85 5.84
N PHE A 360 0.41 6.68 5.19
CA PHE A 360 0.58 6.58 3.73
C PHE A 360 -0.36 7.53 2.96
N PRO A 361 -1.70 7.43 3.12
CA PRO A 361 -2.61 8.28 2.36
C PRO A 361 -2.44 9.76 2.66
N THR A 362 -2.11 10.12 3.90
CA THR A 362 -1.91 11.52 4.29
C THR A 362 -0.61 12.08 3.70
N ILE A 363 0.51 11.36 3.79
CA ILE A 363 1.77 11.77 3.18
C ILE A 363 1.62 11.87 1.67
N PHE A 364 1.03 10.84 1.02
CA PHE A 364 0.79 10.85 -0.42
C PHE A 364 0.01 12.08 -0.86
N SER A 365 -1.12 12.36 -0.21
CA SER A 365 -1.99 13.47 -0.58
C SER A 365 -1.35 14.83 -0.28
N LEU A 366 -0.59 14.97 0.83
CA LEU A 366 0.17 16.19 1.13
C LEU A 366 1.31 16.44 0.14
N ALA A 367 2.04 15.39 -0.26
CA ALA A 367 3.11 15.48 -1.24
C ALA A 367 2.58 15.82 -2.64
N SER A 368 1.41 15.28 -2.99
CA SER A 368 0.81 15.43 -4.32
C SER A 368 -0.05 16.68 -4.47
N GLU A 369 -0.21 17.50 -3.42
CA GLU A 369 -0.93 18.77 -3.53
C GLU A 369 -0.29 19.63 -4.63
N ASP A 370 -1.13 20.24 -5.46
CA ASP A 370 -0.77 21.17 -6.54
C ASP A 370 0.01 20.56 -7.73
N LEU A 371 0.18 19.24 -7.81
CA LEU A 371 0.79 18.60 -8.98
C LEU A 371 -0.07 18.71 -10.25
N GLY A 372 -1.39 18.89 -10.11
CA GLY A 372 -2.33 19.06 -11.21
C GLY A 372 -2.15 18.02 -12.32
N ARG A 373 -1.80 18.48 -13.52
CA ARG A 373 -1.60 17.60 -14.69
C ARG A 373 -0.40 16.64 -14.58
N ARG A 374 0.49 16.85 -13.60
CA ARG A 374 1.66 16.00 -13.30
C ARG A 374 1.41 14.97 -12.20
N ALA A 375 0.15 14.77 -11.79
CA ALA A 375 -0.21 13.80 -10.75
C ALA A 375 0.24 12.37 -11.06
N ALA A 376 0.24 11.97 -12.35
CA ALA A 376 0.74 10.65 -12.76
C ALA A 376 2.26 10.50 -12.53
N ASP A 377 3.06 11.54 -12.88
CA ASP A 377 4.50 11.56 -12.61
C ASP A 377 4.78 11.47 -11.12
N GLY A 378 4.06 12.29 -10.32
CA GLY A 378 4.17 12.28 -8.87
C GLY A 378 3.83 10.93 -8.25
N SER A 379 2.74 10.31 -8.69
CA SER A 379 2.35 8.97 -8.24
C SER A 379 3.43 7.93 -8.58
N GLY A 380 4.01 7.99 -9.78
CA GLY A 380 5.10 7.10 -10.17
C GLY A 380 6.31 7.21 -9.24
N ILE A 381 6.77 8.43 -8.93
CA ILE A 381 7.91 8.66 -8.03
C ILE A 381 7.59 8.20 -6.60
N ILE A 382 6.39 8.50 -6.10
CA ILE A 382 5.97 8.05 -4.76
C ILE A 382 5.91 6.51 -4.71
N CYS A 383 5.45 5.86 -5.78
CA CYS A 383 5.46 4.39 -5.84
C CYS A 383 6.90 3.82 -5.88
N VAL A 384 7.87 4.50 -6.54
CA VAL A 384 9.29 4.12 -6.41
C VAL A 384 9.74 4.18 -4.96
N ALA A 385 9.32 5.20 -4.20
CA ALA A 385 9.71 5.36 -2.80
C ALA A 385 9.22 4.21 -1.89
N ILE A 386 8.20 3.43 -2.30
CA ILE A 386 7.73 2.23 -1.58
C ILE A 386 8.85 1.18 -1.42
N VAL A 387 9.92 1.23 -2.23
CA VAL A 387 11.11 0.38 -2.06
C VAL A 387 11.77 0.52 -0.67
N GLY A 388 11.44 1.57 0.07
CA GLY A 388 11.80 1.70 1.49
C GLY A 388 11.41 0.49 2.33
N GLY A 389 10.32 -0.21 1.95
CA GLY A 389 9.88 -1.47 2.55
C GLY A 389 10.84 -2.66 2.36
N ALA A 390 11.81 -2.57 1.47
CA ALA A 390 12.91 -3.53 1.38
C ALA A 390 14.17 -3.05 2.14
N ILE A 391 14.46 -1.76 2.11
CA ILE A 391 15.73 -1.21 2.58
C ILE A 391 15.73 -0.99 4.11
N VAL A 392 14.70 -0.36 4.66
CA VAL A 392 14.64 -0.05 6.10
C VAL A 392 14.55 -1.32 6.95
N PRO A 393 13.76 -2.36 6.61
CA PRO A 393 13.79 -3.63 7.34
C PRO A 393 15.17 -4.30 7.32
N ALA A 394 15.89 -4.24 6.19
CA ALA A 394 17.26 -4.76 6.11
C ALA A 394 18.21 -4.03 7.07
N ILE A 395 18.13 -2.69 7.11
CA ILE A 395 18.89 -1.87 8.06
C ILE A 395 18.50 -2.24 9.50
N THR A 396 17.20 -2.39 9.78
CA THR A 396 16.71 -2.77 11.11
C THR A 396 17.24 -4.15 11.52
N GLY A 397 17.27 -5.10 10.59
CA GLY A 397 17.85 -6.44 10.81
C GLY A 397 19.34 -6.38 11.13
N LEU A 398 20.14 -5.62 10.35
CA LEU A 398 21.56 -5.42 10.60
C LEU A 398 21.82 -4.81 12.00
N VAL A 399 21.00 -3.84 12.41
CA VAL A 399 21.10 -3.25 13.75
C VAL A 399 20.73 -4.29 14.83
N ALA A 400 19.70 -5.11 14.57
CA ALA A 400 19.29 -6.18 15.48
C ALA A 400 20.40 -7.23 15.68
N ASP A 401 21.06 -7.65 14.60
CA ASP A 401 22.16 -8.62 14.62
C ASP A 401 23.40 -8.04 15.33
N ALA A 402 23.67 -6.76 15.13
CA ALA A 402 24.80 -6.07 15.75
C ALA A 402 24.57 -5.73 17.25
N THR A 403 23.32 -5.66 17.69
CA THR A 403 22.96 -5.21 19.04
C THR A 403 21.88 -6.09 19.67
N THR A 404 20.63 -5.66 19.63
CA THR A 404 19.44 -6.39 20.08
C THR A 404 18.21 -5.99 19.25
N LEU A 405 17.17 -6.83 19.21
CA LEU A 405 15.89 -6.49 18.60
C LEU A 405 15.25 -5.22 19.19
N ARG A 406 15.46 -4.96 20.49
CA ARG A 406 14.98 -3.74 21.17
C ARG A 406 15.66 -2.50 20.66
N SER A 407 16.99 -2.54 20.54
CA SER A 407 17.77 -1.42 19.99
C SER A 407 17.44 -1.17 18.53
N ALA A 408 17.14 -2.21 17.75
CA ALA A 408 16.75 -2.09 16.36
C ALA A 408 15.44 -1.30 16.15
N LEU A 409 14.55 -1.29 17.14
CA LEU A 409 13.31 -0.49 17.09
C LEU A 409 13.57 1.03 17.02
N PHE A 410 14.76 1.51 17.38
CA PHE A 410 15.11 2.92 17.19
C PHE A 410 15.26 3.34 15.72
N VAL A 411 15.46 2.38 14.79
CA VAL A 411 15.46 2.67 13.35
C VAL A 411 14.08 3.18 12.89
N PRO A 412 12.95 2.48 13.10
CA PRO A 412 11.63 3.03 12.81
C PRO A 412 11.29 4.28 13.64
N VAL A 413 11.77 4.43 14.88
CA VAL A 413 11.57 5.67 15.67
C VAL A 413 12.15 6.88 14.94
N LEU A 414 13.38 6.76 14.39
CA LEU A 414 13.98 7.82 13.60
C LEU A 414 13.15 8.13 12.34
N CYS A 415 12.62 7.12 11.68
CA CYS A 415 11.71 7.31 10.54
C CYS A 415 10.48 8.14 10.95
N TYR A 416 9.83 7.80 12.06
CA TYR A 416 8.66 8.54 12.55
C TYR A 416 9.00 9.98 12.96
N ALA A 417 10.17 10.24 13.52
CA ALA A 417 10.62 11.60 13.83
C ALA A 417 10.71 12.47 12.58
N ILE A 418 11.26 11.93 11.47
CA ILE A 418 11.35 12.66 10.20
C ILE A 418 9.95 12.89 9.61
N ILE A 419 9.05 11.90 9.70
CA ILE A 419 7.65 12.04 9.26
C ILE A 419 6.91 13.11 10.08
N ALA A 420 7.14 13.16 11.39
CA ALA A 420 6.59 14.20 12.26
C ALA A 420 7.07 15.62 11.85
N ALA A 421 8.35 15.76 11.50
CA ALA A 421 8.89 17.01 10.98
C ALA A 421 8.21 17.46 9.68
N PHE A 422 7.91 16.52 8.77
CA PHE A 422 7.11 16.81 7.56
C PHE A 422 5.69 17.26 7.90
N GLY A 423 5.05 16.62 8.89
CA GLY A 423 3.72 16.99 9.38
C GLY A 423 3.69 18.43 9.91
N ILE A 424 4.68 18.83 10.74
CA ILE A 424 4.84 20.20 11.24
C ILE A 424 5.03 21.17 10.09
N TRP A 425 5.91 20.85 9.17
CA TRP A 425 6.23 21.70 8.03
C TRP A 425 4.98 21.97 7.17
N CYS A 426 4.21 20.95 6.82
CA CYS A 426 2.96 21.09 6.07
C CYS A 426 1.89 21.88 6.84
N TRP A 427 1.79 21.68 8.16
CA TRP A 427 0.84 22.42 9.00
C TRP A 427 1.14 23.92 9.05
N ASN A 428 2.42 24.27 9.23
CA ASN A 428 2.85 25.68 9.29
C ASN A 428 2.67 26.39 7.93
N ALA A 429 2.97 25.73 6.81
CA ALA A 429 2.77 26.29 5.48
C ALA A 429 1.31 26.72 5.26
N ARG A 430 0.35 25.86 5.59
CA ARG A 430 -1.09 26.18 5.48
C ARG A 430 -1.55 27.31 6.43
N ARG A 431 -0.91 27.46 7.59
CA ARG A 431 -1.20 28.60 8.50
C ARG A 431 -0.74 29.92 7.92
N GLY A 432 0.42 29.94 7.28
CA GLY A 432 0.96 31.12 6.60
C GLY A 432 0.04 31.60 5.46
N GLU A 433 -0.46 30.68 4.64
CA GLU A 433 -1.40 30.98 3.54
C GLU A 433 -2.72 31.58 4.04
N ARG A 434 -3.32 31.02 5.10
CA ARG A 434 -4.55 31.56 5.72
C ARG A 434 -4.34 32.94 6.32
N GLY A 435 -3.17 33.20 6.94
CA GLY A 435 -2.82 34.50 7.51
C GLY A 435 -2.62 35.58 6.44
N SER A 436 -2.06 35.20 5.26
CA SER A 436 -1.86 36.16 4.16
C SER A 436 -3.17 36.48 3.43
N SER A 437 -4.05 35.49 3.22
CA SER A 437 -5.37 35.72 2.61
C SER A 437 -6.28 36.59 3.50
N ALA A 438 -6.25 36.40 4.83
CA ALA A 438 -7.02 37.22 5.77
C ALA A 438 -6.53 38.67 5.82
N ARG A 439 -5.23 38.92 5.58
CA ARG A 439 -4.68 40.30 5.49
C ARG A 439 -4.93 40.96 4.14
N ALA A 440 -5.15 40.17 3.06
CA ALA A 440 -5.45 40.70 1.75
C ALA A 440 -6.94 41.09 1.57
N THR A 441 -7.81 40.60 2.46
CA THR A 441 -9.25 40.89 2.49
C THR A 441 -9.68 41.90 3.56
N ALA A 442 -8.76 42.32 4.43
CA ALA A 442 -8.93 43.42 5.41
C ALA A 442 -8.28 44.70 4.92
#